data_1e9ae061484f974009c49883912689fe
#
_entry.id   1e9ae061484f974009c49883912689fe
#
_cell.length_a   1.000
_cell.length_b   1.000
_cell.length_c   1.000
_cell.angle_alpha   90.00
_cell.angle_beta   90.00
_cell.angle_gamma   90.00
#
_symmetry.space_group_name_H-M   'P 1'
#
loop_
_entity.id
_entity.type
_entity.pdbx_description
1 polymer ?
#
loop_
_entity_poly.entity_id
_entity_poly.type
_entity_poly.pdbx_seq_one_letter_code
_entity_poly.pdbx_strand_id
1 'polypeptide(L)'
;MKNIEKYSELSAFVKKYNFGIKTMDALSHFDFIEKTKLDLPAVVTDSKQIDLFENVRKLFYYCVRVEENYLSNRYFHMPLLRTAILGMQLYDKRADGFLHWAFNFYNTALSIATIDPYKDATAGGKLVAGDPFIVYPAEKGVNYSIRYFALLKAFEDYRLLKTVENKAGRAVVKEVLTRNGVCGLHEYPTDVKKYEELKNQLYDLLK
;
A
#
# COMPACT_ATOMS: atom_id res chain seq x y z
N MET A 1 20.17 0.66 15.17
CA MET A 1 20.28 -0.59 15.93
C MET A 1 19.78 -0.50 17.38
N LYS A 2 19.90 0.63 18.07
CA LYS A 2 19.50 0.77 19.51
C LYS A 2 18.02 0.45 19.86
N ASN A 3 17.12 0.34 18.90
CA ASN A 3 15.69 0.14 19.18
C ASN A 3 15.18 -1.29 18.97
N ILE A 4 15.93 -2.19 18.32
CA ILE A 4 15.46 -3.54 18.00
C ILE A 4 15.29 -4.40 19.26
N GLU A 5 16.23 -4.33 20.19
CA GLU A 5 16.16 -5.11 21.44
C GLU A 5 14.97 -4.68 22.27
N LYS A 6 14.83 -3.36 22.52
CA LYS A 6 13.67 -2.81 23.23
C LYS A 6 12.35 -3.11 22.55
N TYR A 7 12.32 -3.07 21.22
CA TYR A 7 11.12 -3.41 20.45
C TYR A 7 10.81 -4.91 20.57
N SER A 8 11.82 -5.77 20.55
CA SER A 8 11.67 -7.21 20.76
C SER A 8 11.11 -7.54 22.15
N GLU A 9 11.61 -6.88 23.20
CA GLU A 9 11.08 -7.02 24.57
C GLU A 9 9.62 -6.59 24.65
N LEU A 10 9.27 -5.43 24.06
CA LEU A 10 7.90 -4.93 24.02
C LEU A 10 6.99 -5.88 23.24
N SER A 11 7.43 -6.38 22.09
CA SER A 11 6.69 -7.35 21.28
C SER A 11 6.44 -8.65 22.06
N ALA A 12 7.44 -9.15 22.78
CA ALA A 12 7.29 -10.33 23.63
C ALA A 12 6.31 -10.09 24.78
N PHE A 13 6.37 -8.90 25.40
CA PHE A 13 5.42 -8.51 26.44
C PHE A 13 3.98 -8.46 25.91
N VAL A 14 3.76 -7.79 24.78
CA VAL A 14 2.43 -7.74 24.16
C VAL A 14 1.92 -9.14 23.85
N LYS A 15 2.75 -10.01 23.25
CA LYS A 15 2.36 -11.40 22.92
C LYS A 15 1.99 -12.23 24.13
N LYS A 16 2.61 -11.98 25.29
CA LYS A 16 2.28 -12.68 26.53
C LYS A 16 0.84 -12.40 27.00
N TYR A 17 0.31 -11.22 26.69
CA TYR A 17 -0.99 -10.75 27.18
C TYR A 17 -2.04 -10.56 26.08
N ASN A 18 -1.75 -10.85 24.82
CA ASN A 18 -2.68 -10.59 23.72
C ASN A 18 -3.73 -11.69 23.49
N PHE A 19 -3.76 -12.72 24.34
CA PHE A 19 -4.75 -13.80 24.28
C PHE A 19 -4.91 -14.44 22.88
N GLY A 20 -3.84 -14.56 22.12
CA GLY A 20 -3.83 -15.14 20.77
C GLY A 20 -4.26 -14.16 19.65
N ILE A 21 -4.48 -12.88 19.95
CA ILE A 21 -4.72 -11.85 18.93
C ILE A 21 -3.47 -11.66 18.08
N LYS A 22 -3.63 -11.63 16.76
CA LYS A 22 -2.53 -11.41 15.84
C LYS A 22 -2.00 -9.98 15.96
N THR A 23 -0.68 -9.86 15.91
CA THR A 23 0.02 -8.58 15.96
C THR A 23 0.41 -8.10 14.57
N MET A 24 0.23 -6.80 14.30
CA MET A 24 0.62 -6.11 13.08
C MET A 24 1.41 -4.86 13.45
N ASP A 25 2.46 -4.56 12.71
CA ASP A 25 3.18 -3.29 12.83
C ASP A 25 3.86 -2.88 11.53
N ALA A 26 4.16 -1.59 11.39
CA ALA A 26 4.84 -1.00 10.25
C ALA A 26 6.35 -1.11 10.39
N LEU A 27 7.03 -1.71 9.41
CA LEU A 27 8.45 -2.01 9.45
C LEU A 27 9.20 -1.44 8.26
N SER A 28 10.41 -0.90 8.52
CA SER A 28 11.34 -0.42 7.50
C SER A 28 12.53 -1.37 7.27
N HIS A 29 12.81 -2.27 8.22
CA HIS A 29 13.97 -3.16 8.20
C HIS A 29 13.60 -4.61 8.47
N PHE A 30 14.24 -5.53 7.75
CA PHE A 30 13.97 -6.97 7.84
C PHE A 30 14.34 -7.55 9.21
N ASP A 31 15.37 -7.04 9.87
CA ASP A 31 15.83 -7.51 11.19
C ASP A 31 14.72 -7.55 12.25
N PHE A 32 13.71 -6.68 12.13
CA PHE A 32 12.56 -6.68 13.04
C PHE A 32 11.71 -7.96 12.92
N ILE A 33 11.61 -8.55 11.71
CA ILE A 33 10.88 -9.79 11.49
C ILE A 33 11.50 -10.94 12.28
N GLU A 34 12.81 -11.09 12.18
CA GLU A 34 13.52 -12.20 12.80
C GLU A 34 13.43 -12.14 14.33
N LYS A 35 13.50 -10.92 14.90
CA LYS A 35 13.57 -10.71 16.35
C LYS A 35 12.20 -10.58 17.03
N THR A 36 11.15 -10.20 16.33
CA THR A 36 9.88 -9.84 16.98
C THR A 36 8.75 -10.84 16.76
N LYS A 37 8.88 -11.75 15.79
CA LYS A 37 7.84 -12.72 15.45
C LYS A 37 6.46 -12.10 15.21
N LEU A 38 6.42 -10.95 14.52
CA LEU A 38 5.17 -10.34 14.10
C LEU A 38 4.36 -11.29 13.21
N ASP A 39 3.03 -11.31 13.42
CA ASP A 39 2.16 -12.18 12.64
C ASP A 39 1.90 -11.62 11.24
N LEU A 40 1.84 -10.30 11.12
CA LEU A 40 1.57 -9.60 9.86
C LEU A 40 2.33 -8.27 9.80
N PRO A 41 3.56 -8.26 9.31
CA PRO A 41 4.31 -7.04 9.12
C PRO A 41 3.73 -6.20 7.98
N ALA A 42 3.62 -4.88 8.18
CA ALA A 42 3.39 -3.91 7.12
C ALA A 42 4.74 -3.33 6.69
N VAL A 43 5.19 -3.63 5.48
CA VAL A 43 6.53 -3.28 4.99
C VAL A 43 6.48 -1.97 4.21
N VAL A 44 7.41 -1.05 4.50
CA VAL A 44 7.53 0.18 3.73
C VAL A 44 8.01 -0.11 2.31
N THR A 45 7.33 0.48 1.31
CA THR A 45 7.60 0.20 -0.10
C THR A 45 8.91 0.79 -0.63
N ASP A 46 9.49 1.77 0.07
CA ASP A 46 10.78 2.37 -0.25
C ASP A 46 11.97 1.71 0.45
N SER A 47 11.75 0.58 1.14
CA SER A 47 12.81 -0.15 1.81
C SER A 47 13.81 -0.72 0.78
N LYS A 48 15.09 -0.41 0.98
CA LYS A 48 16.18 -1.05 0.21
C LYS A 48 16.28 -2.56 0.47
N GLN A 49 15.59 -3.05 1.50
CA GLN A 49 15.57 -4.45 1.89
C GLN A 49 14.30 -5.17 1.44
N ILE A 50 13.50 -4.55 0.55
CA ILE A 50 12.16 -5.08 0.20
C ILE A 50 12.19 -6.50 -0.34
N ASP A 51 13.26 -6.88 -1.04
CA ASP A 51 13.40 -8.22 -1.60
C ASP A 51 13.60 -9.29 -0.52
N LEU A 52 14.14 -8.94 0.66
CA LEU A 52 14.25 -9.85 1.79
C LEU A 52 12.88 -10.29 2.33
N PHE A 53 11.84 -9.47 2.10
CA PHE A 53 10.47 -9.78 2.50
C PHE A 53 9.69 -10.61 1.47
N GLU A 54 10.31 -11.09 0.38
CA GLU A 54 9.58 -11.78 -0.71
C GLU A 54 8.77 -12.97 -0.21
N ASN A 55 9.35 -13.79 0.67
CA ASN A 55 8.71 -14.99 1.20
C ASN A 55 8.04 -14.80 2.56
N VAL A 56 7.94 -13.56 3.03
CA VAL A 56 7.25 -13.21 4.27
C VAL A 56 5.82 -12.80 3.95
N ARG A 57 4.84 -13.34 4.69
CA ARG A 57 3.46 -12.85 4.64
C ARG A 57 3.43 -11.40 5.11
N LYS A 58 2.93 -10.48 4.31
CA LYS A 58 3.07 -9.05 4.55
C LYS A 58 1.94 -8.22 3.98
N LEU A 59 1.77 -7.04 4.57
CA LEU A 59 1.13 -5.87 3.96
C LEU A 59 2.21 -4.93 3.44
N PHE A 60 1.81 -4.02 2.55
CA PHE A 60 2.64 -2.87 2.21
C PHE A 60 2.06 -1.58 2.74
N TYR A 61 2.91 -0.57 2.97
CA TYR A 61 2.51 0.81 3.16
C TYR A 61 3.50 1.75 2.44
N TYR A 62 3.03 2.92 2.03
CA TYR A 62 3.88 3.94 1.43
C TYR A 62 4.28 4.99 2.46
N CYS A 63 5.57 5.33 2.48
CA CYS A 63 6.10 6.45 3.22
C CYS A 63 5.82 7.78 2.50
N VAL A 64 5.72 8.85 3.29
CA VAL A 64 5.68 10.22 2.78
C VAL A 64 7.08 10.63 2.35
N ARG A 65 7.46 10.33 1.11
CA ARG A 65 8.71 10.80 0.51
C ARG A 65 8.41 11.48 -0.82
N VAL A 66 8.62 12.79 -0.83
CA VAL A 66 8.35 13.65 -1.99
C VAL A 66 9.36 13.39 -3.12
N GLU A 67 10.57 12.97 -2.76
CA GLU A 67 11.71 12.84 -3.67
C GLU A 67 11.63 11.62 -4.58
N GLU A 68 10.79 10.63 -4.22
CA GLU A 68 10.68 9.39 -4.94
C GLU A 68 9.42 9.36 -5.82
N ASN A 69 9.45 10.15 -6.89
CA ASN A 69 8.32 10.31 -7.82
C ASN A 69 7.89 9.03 -8.56
N TYR A 70 8.64 7.95 -8.45
CA TYR A 70 8.34 6.68 -9.10
C TYR A 70 7.46 5.75 -8.25
N LEU A 71 7.45 5.91 -6.92
CA LEU A 71 6.58 5.09 -6.07
C LEU A 71 5.11 5.49 -6.24
N SER A 72 4.25 4.49 -6.34
CA SER A 72 2.80 4.70 -6.30
C SER A 72 2.38 5.34 -4.99
N ASN A 73 1.59 6.41 -5.06
CA ASN A 73 1.02 7.05 -3.89
C ASN A 73 -0.31 7.74 -4.26
N ARG A 74 -0.88 8.53 -3.37
CA ARG A 74 -2.22 9.10 -3.48
C ARG A 74 -2.22 10.63 -3.37
N TYR A 75 -1.11 11.27 -3.69
CA TYR A 75 -0.96 12.72 -3.61
C TYR A 75 -1.77 13.44 -4.70
N PHE A 76 -2.16 14.67 -4.45
CA PHE A 76 -2.96 15.46 -5.40
C PHE A 76 -2.26 15.70 -6.74
N HIS A 77 -0.94 15.85 -6.73
CA HIS A 77 -0.16 16.07 -7.96
C HIS A 77 0.12 14.79 -8.76
N MET A 78 -0.22 13.62 -8.21
CA MET A 78 0.03 12.34 -8.90
C MET A 78 -1.12 11.96 -9.83
N PRO A 79 -0.83 11.43 -11.02
CA PRO A 79 -1.85 10.81 -11.86
C PRO A 79 -2.59 9.68 -11.12
N LEU A 80 -3.90 9.57 -11.29
CA LEU A 80 -4.72 8.55 -10.63
C LEU A 80 -4.28 7.12 -10.96
N LEU A 81 -3.69 6.91 -12.13
CA LEU A 81 -3.14 5.61 -12.53
C LEU A 81 -2.06 5.13 -11.54
N ARG A 82 -1.29 6.03 -10.93
CA ARG A 82 -0.32 5.66 -9.87
C ARG A 82 -0.98 5.11 -8.62
N THR A 83 -2.20 5.51 -8.31
CA THR A 83 -2.98 4.88 -7.24
C THR A 83 -3.56 3.54 -7.69
N ALA A 84 -4.11 3.46 -8.90
CA ALA A 84 -4.75 2.27 -9.43
C ALA A 84 -3.77 1.09 -9.62
N ILE A 85 -2.52 1.36 -10.01
CA ILE A 85 -1.49 0.31 -10.23
C ILE A 85 -1.12 -0.45 -8.96
N LEU A 86 -1.41 0.09 -7.78
CA LEU A 86 -1.08 -0.52 -6.49
C LEU A 86 -1.52 -1.97 -6.40
N GLY A 87 -2.69 -2.32 -6.92
CA GLY A 87 -3.19 -3.71 -6.87
C GLY A 87 -2.29 -4.69 -7.61
N MET A 88 -1.73 -4.28 -8.75
CA MET A 88 -0.78 -5.09 -9.51
C MET A 88 0.56 -5.23 -8.79
N GLN A 89 1.03 -4.17 -8.15
CA GLN A 89 2.26 -4.16 -7.36
C GLN A 89 2.13 -5.06 -6.11
N LEU A 90 1.00 -5.00 -5.41
CA LEU A 90 0.70 -5.89 -4.28
C LEU A 90 0.72 -7.36 -4.69
N TYR A 91 0.09 -7.67 -5.83
CA TYR A 91 0.09 -9.03 -6.37
C TYR A 91 1.51 -9.46 -6.78
N ASP A 92 2.23 -8.62 -7.49
CA ASP A 92 3.59 -8.92 -7.98
C ASP A 92 4.52 -9.28 -6.82
N LYS A 93 4.51 -8.49 -5.75
CA LYS A 93 5.33 -8.67 -4.56
C LYS A 93 4.72 -9.60 -3.50
N ARG A 94 3.65 -10.35 -3.80
CA ARG A 94 2.97 -11.27 -2.88
C ARG A 94 2.55 -10.61 -1.56
N ALA A 95 2.09 -9.38 -1.61
CA ALA A 95 1.54 -8.73 -0.45
C ALA A 95 0.05 -9.09 -0.29
N ASP A 96 -0.39 -9.38 0.93
CA ASP A 96 -1.78 -9.72 1.24
C ASP A 96 -2.71 -8.49 1.23
N GLY A 97 -2.14 -7.28 1.26
CA GLY A 97 -2.91 -6.06 1.27
C GLY A 97 -2.06 -4.81 1.48
N PHE A 98 -2.72 -3.73 1.77
CA PHE A 98 -2.13 -2.41 1.94
C PHE A 98 -2.60 -1.74 3.23
N LEU A 99 -1.67 -1.27 4.04
CA LEU A 99 -1.94 -0.43 5.21
C LEU A 99 -1.94 1.04 4.78
N HIS A 100 -3.10 1.68 4.84
CA HIS A 100 -3.21 3.11 4.62
C HIS A 100 -3.18 3.83 5.97
N TRP A 101 -2.10 4.55 6.26
CA TRP A 101 -1.88 5.17 7.56
C TRP A 101 -2.92 6.27 7.89
N ALA A 102 -3.40 6.98 6.87
CA ALA A 102 -4.24 8.16 7.02
C ALA A 102 -5.39 8.13 6.00
N PHE A 103 -6.39 7.29 6.24
CA PHE A 103 -7.58 7.21 5.40
C PHE A 103 -8.48 8.45 5.54
N ASN A 104 -8.58 8.99 6.77
CA ASN A 104 -9.42 10.10 7.18
C ASN A 104 -8.78 10.91 8.34
N PHE A 105 -7.51 11.20 8.23
CA PHE A 105 -6.77 11.94 9.25
C PHE A 105 -7.00 13.45 9.07
N TYR A 106 -7.90 14.02 9.87
CA TYR A 106 -8.30 15.43 9.79
C TYR A 106 -7.67 16.26 10.92
N ASN A 107 -6.38 16.07 11.14
CA ASN A 107 -5.61 16.78 12.15
C ASN A 107 -4.33 17.37 11.54
N THR A 108 -3.72 18.29 12.27
CA THR A 108 -2.33 18.69 12.00
C THR A 108 -1.40 17.50 12.19
N ALA A 109 -0.23 17.51 11.55
CA ALA A 109 0.72 16.37 11.51
C ALA A 109 1.08 15.79 12.89
N LEU A 110 1.07 16.61 13.94
CA LEU A 110 1.31 16.18 15.33
C LEU A 110 0.03 15.99 16.15
N SER A 111 -1.12 15.98 15.51
CA SER A 111 -2.45 15.86 16.16
C SER A 111 -2.72 16.92 17.25
N ILE A 112 -2.14 18.11 17.11
CA ILE A 112 -2.30 19.22 18.08
C ILE A 112 -3.67 19.90 17.90
N ALA A 113 -4.15 20.01 16.65
CA ALA A 113 -5.41 20.65 16.31
C ALA A 113 -6.10 19.91 15.17
N THR A 114 -7.43 20.04 15.07
CA THR A 114 -8.20 19.59 13.90
C THR A 114 -8.03 20.56 12.74
N ILE A 115 -8.13 20.06 11.52
CA ILE A 115 -8.16 20.85 10.29
C ILE A 115 -9.49 20.65 9.57
N ASP A 116 -9.85 21.64 8.75
CA ASP A 116 -10.90 21.48 7.74
C ASP A 116 -10.27 20.90 6.47
N PRO A 117 -10.51 19.61 6.13
CA PRO A 117 -9.89 18.96 4.97
C PRO A 117 -10.32 19.57 3.62
N TYR A 118 -11.38 20.37 3.60
CA TYR A 118 -11.78 21.11 2.40
C TYR A 118 -10.93 22.38 2.17
N LYS A 119 -10.18 22.81 3.19
CA LYS A 119 -9.31 24.01 3.12
C LYS A 119 -7.83 23.68 3.24
N ASP A 120 -7.51 22.62 3.98
CA ASP A 120 -6.13 22.19 4.20
C ASP A 120 -5.97 20.68 3.91
N ALA A 121 -5.24 20.37 2.85
CA ALA A 121 -4.93 19.00 2.43
C ALA A 121 -3.54 18.53 2.88
N THR A 122 -2.86 19.30 3.75
CA THR A 122 -1.43 19.16 4.06
C THR A 122 -1.15 18.91 5.54
N ALA A 123 -2.19 18.68 6.35
CA ALA A 123 -2.08 18.50 7.80
C ALA A 123 -1.32 19.65 8.49
N GLY A 124 -1.71 20.90 8.20
CA GLY A 124 -1.09 22.10 8.74
C GLY A 124 0.21 22.48 8.02
N GLY A 125 0.36 22.19 6.73
CA GLY A 125 1.53 22.52 5.92
C GLY A 125 2.74 21.61 6.16
N LYS A 126 2.56 20.42 6.75
CA LYS A 126 3.65 19.50 7.10
C LYS A 126 3.74 18.25 6.22
N LEU A 127 2.66 17.90 5.54
CA LEU A 127 2.60 16.74 4.67
C LEU A 127 2.33 17.14 3.23
N VAL A 128 2.56 16.22 2.31
CA VAL A 128 2.22 16.42 0.90
C VAL A 128 0.70 16.49 0.74
N ALA A 129 0.23 17.39 -0.10
CA ALA A 129 -1.20 17.56 -0.32
C ALA A 129 -1.88 16.25 -0.76
N GLY A 130 -2.90 15.86 -0.01
CA GLY A 130 -3.65 14.63 -0.23
C GLY A 130 -3.14 13.41 0.51
N ASP A 131 -1.98 13.45 1.17
CA ASP A 131 -1.46 12.33 1.95
C ASP A 131 -2.32 12.01 3.19
N PRO A 132 -2.81 13.01 3.96
CA PRO A 132 -3.48 12.73 5.24
C PRO A 132 -4.89 12.14 5.10
N PHE A 133 -5.51 12.16 3.93
CA PHE A 133 -6.85 11.59 3.75
C PHE A 133 -7.20 11.33 2.28
N ILE A 134 -8.10 10.39 2.04
CA ILE A 134 -8.68 10.10 0.72
C ILE A 134 -10.22 10.20 0.70
N VAL A 135 -10.83 10.39 1.85
CA VAL A 135 -12.25 10.70 2.00
C VAL A 135 -12.40 12.01 2.77
N TYR A 136 -13.54 12.66 2.64
CA TYR A 136 -13.84 13.93 3.28
C TYR A 136 -15.02 13.78 4.23
N PRO A 137 -15.08 14.53 5.33
CA PRO A 137 -16.24 14.48 6.22
C PRO A 137 -17.48 15.02 5.50
N ALA A 138 -18.62 14.41 5.77
CA ALA A 138 -19.94 14.87 5.33
C ALA A 138 -20.85 14.96 6.54
N GLU A 139 -21.99 15.61 6.39
CA GLU A 139 -23.02 15.69 7.45
C GLU A 139 -23.44 14.29 7.92
N LYS A 140 -23.59 13.35 6.99
CA LYS A 140 -23.83 11.93 7.28
C LYS A 140 -22.82 11.09 6.49
N GLY A 141 -21.89 10.44 7.19
CA GLY A 141 -20.88 9.57 6.59
C GLY A 141 -19.69 10.34 6.00
N VAL A 142 -19.29 10.03 4.77
CA VAL A 142 -18.13 10.62 4.10
C VAL A 142 -18.41 10.93 2.63
N ASN A 143 -17.75 11.96 2.11
CA ASN A 143 -17.65 12.21 0.67
C ASN A 143 -16.42 11.50 0.11
N TYR A 144 -16.62 10.66 -0.90
CA TYR A 144 -15.53 9.94 -1.57
C TYR A 144 -14.79 10.85 -2.54
N SER A 145 -13.46 10.84 -2.47
CA SER A 145 -12.64 11.50 -3.49
C SER A 145 -12.42 10.59 -4.70
N ILE A 146 -12.02 11.17 -5.84
CA ILE A 146 -11.62 10.40 -7.02
C ILE A 146 -10.45 9.45 -6.73
N ARG A 147 -9.56 9.79 -5.78
CA ARG A 147 -8.46 8.95 -5.32
C ARG A 147 -8.94 7.70 -4.57
N TYR A 148 -10.06 7.81 -3.86
CA TYR A 148 -10.72 6.66 -3.25
C TYR A 148 -11.16 5.66 -4.31
N PHE A 149 -11.79 6.12 -5.40
CA PHE A 149 -12.20 5.22 -6.50
C PHE A 149 -10.99 4.62 -7.22
N ALA A 150 -9.90 5.36 -7.39
CA ALA A 150 -8.66 4.81 -7.92
C ALA A 150 -8.06 3.72 -7.01
N LEU A 151 -8.13 3.88 -5.69
CA LEU A 151 -7.71 2.86 -4.74
C LEU A 151 -8.66 1.64 -4.73
N LEU A 152 -9.96 1.86 -4.82
CA LEU A 152 -10.93 0.77 -4.98
C LEU A 152 -10.62 -0.05 -6.24
N LYS A 153 -10.32 0.63 -7.35
CA LYS A 153 -9.88 0.01 -8.60
C LYS A 153 -8.63 -0.85 -8.43
N ALA A 154 -7.65 -0.37 -7.66
CA ALA A 154 -6.46 -1.16 -7.35
C ALA A 154 -6.80 -2.49 -6.69
N PHE A 155 -7.73 -2.51 -5.73
CA PHE A 155 -8.13 -3.75 -5.07
C PHE A 155 -9.01 -4.65 -5.95
N GLU A 156 -9.77 -4.08 -6.87
CA GLU A 156 -10.47 -4.86 -7.90
C GLU A 156 -9.48 -5.57 -8.83
N ASP A 157 -8.44 -4.88 -9.26
CA ASP A 157 -7.40 -5.45 -10.11
C ASP A 157 -6.58 -6.52 -9.37
N TYR A 158 -6.30 -6.34 -8.09
CA TYR A 158 -5.70 -7.39 -7.25
C TYR A 158 -6.57 -8.66 -7.23
N ARG A 159 -7.89 -8.50 -7.05
CA ARG A 159 -8.83 -9.65 -7.10
C ARG A 159 -8.88 -10.28 -8.49
N LEU A 160 -8.87 -9.49 -9.56
CA LEU A 160 -8.78 -10.00 -10.94
C LEU A 160 -7.54 -10.87 -11.11
N LEU A 161 -6.36 -10.39 -10.70
CA LEU A 161 -5.11 -11.15 -10.77
C LEU A 161 -5.17 -12.46 -10.00
N LYS A 162 -5.77 -12.46 -8.79
CA LYS A 162 -5.98 -13.67 -8.00
C LYS A 162 -6.94 -14.64 -8.68
N THR A 163 -7.97 -14.15 -9.35
CA THR A 163 -8.93 -14.97 -10.09
C THR A 163 -8.24 -15.62 -11.30
N VAL A 164 -7.46 -14.86 -12.06
CA VAL A 164 -6.66 -15.39 -13.18
C VAL A 164 -5.62 -16.41 -12.70
N GLU A 165 -4.94 -16.14 -11.58
CA GLU A 165 -3.99 -17.07 -10.97
C GLU A 165 -4.65 -18.42 -10.66
N ASN A 166 -5.85 -18.42 -10.12
CA ASN A 166 -6.59 -19.66 -9.80
C ASN A 166 -6.94 -20.46 -11.06
N LYS A 167 -7.15 -19.82 -12.22
CA LYS A 167 -7.47 -20.49 -13.49
C LYS A 167 -6.23 -20.89 -14.29
N ALA A 168 -5.29 -19.97 -14.45
CA ALA A 168 -4.16 -20.11 -15.39
C ALA A 168 -2.80 -20.33 -14.68
N GLY A 169 -2.75 -20.16 -13.37
CA GLY A 169 -1.53 -20.27 -12.59
C GLY A 169 -0.74 -18.96 -12.49
N ARG A 170 0.04 -18.83 -11.40
CA ARG A 170 0.80 -17.61 -11.11
C ARG A 170 1.85 -17.27 -12.18
N ALA A 171 2.50 -18.29 -12.76
CA ALA A 171 3.54 -18.06 -13.77
C ALA A 171 2.98 -17.31 -14.99
N VAL A 172 1.79 -17.68 -15.48
CA VAL A 172 1.13 -17.02 -16.60
C VAL A 172 0.79 -15.56 -16.24
N VAL A 173 0.24 -15.32 -15.05
CA VAL A 173 -0.06 -13.94 -14.59
C VAL A 173 1.21 -13.10 -14.51
N LYS A 174 2.29 -13.66 -13.96
CA LYS A 174 3.58 -12.95 -13.87
C LYS A 174 4.15 -12.61 -15.25
N GLU A 175 4.04 -13.52 -16.21
CA GLU A 175 4.45 -13.27 -17.59
C GLU A 175 3.68 -12.09 -18.20
N VAL A 176 2.34 -12.05 -18.03
CA VAL A 176 1.51 -10.95 -18.50
C VAL A 176 1.92 -9.63 -17.86
N LEU A 177 2.12 -9.60 -16.54
CA LEU A 177 2.55 -8.41 -15.82
C LEU A 177 3.90 -7.91 -16.33
N THR A 178 4.90 -8.78 -16.39
CA THR A 178 6.27 -8.44 -16.82
C THR A 178 6.30 -7.94 -18.26
N ARG A 179 5.61 -8.61 -19.18
CA ARG A 179 5.52 -8.21 -20.60
C ARG A 179 4.87 -6.82 -20.77
N ASN A 180 3.99 -6.43 -19.87
CA ASN A 180 3.35 -5.12 -19.86
C ASN A 180 4.05 -4.10 -18.94
N GLY A 181 5.28 -4.38 -18.51
CA GLY A 181 6.12 -3.45 -17.76
C GLY A 181 5.80 -3.31 -16.28
N VAL A 182 5.10 -4.28 -15.67
CA VAL A 182 4.91 -4.32 -14.22
C VAL A 182 5.98 -5.21 -13.59
N CYS A 183 7.04 -4.58 -13.06
CA CYS A 183 8.18 -5.24 -12.45
C CYS A 183 8.48 -4.62 -11.07
N GLY A 184 7.83 -5.14 -10.05
CA GLY A 184 8.00 -4.66 -8.68
C GLY A 184 7.28 -3.33 -8.41
N LEU A 185 7.91 -2.47 -7.60
CA LEU A 185 7.29 -1.24 -7.11
C LEU A 185 7.66 0.01 -7.92
N HIS A 186 8.70 -0.09 -8.75
CA HIS A 186 9.31 1.06 -9.43
C HIS A 186 9.00 1.08 -10.93
N GLU A 187 8.74 -0.06 -11.52
CA GLU A 187 8.48 -0.22 -12.95
C GLU A 187 7.03 -0.63 -13.17
N TYR A 188 6.28 0.23 -13.85
CA TYR A 188 4.87 0.01 -14.19
C TYR A 188 4.44 0.95 -15.31
N PRO A 189 3.39 0.62 -16.08
CA PRO A 189 2.87 1.50 -17.11
C PRO A 189 2.30 2.78 -16.50
N THR A 190 2.72 3.92 -17.04
CA THR A 190 2.22 5.26 -16.67
C THR A 190 1.17 5.78 -17.66
N ASP A 191 0.92 5.04 -18.71
CA ASP A 191 -0.06 5.31 -19.76
C ASP A 191 -1.33 4.49 -19.56
N VAL A 192 -2.49 5.15 -19.61
CA VAL A 192 -3.81 4.53 -19.38
C VAL A 192 -4.11 3.45 -20.40
N LYS A 193 -3.74 3.67 -21.69
CA LYS A 193 -4.00 2.70 -22.76
C LYS A 193 -3.24 1.39 -22.50
N LYS A 194 -1.97 1.47 -22.14
CA LYS A 194 -1.17 0.28 -21.79
C LYS A 194 -1.73 -0.45 -20.57
N TYR A 195 -2.20 0.30 -19.59
CA TYR A 195 -2.84 -0.29 -18.40
C TYR A 195 -4.14 -1.04 -18.76
N GLU A 196 -4.98 -0.48 -19.63
CA GLU A 196 -6.20 -1.15 -20.09
C GLU A 196 -5.89 -2.35 -21.03
N GLU A 197 -4.87 -2.26 -21.87
CA GLU A 197 -4.41 -3.40 -22.70
C GLU A 197 -3.94 -4.56 -21.83
N LEU A 198 -3.19 -4.29 -20.75
CA LEU A 198 -2.81 -5.31 -19.77
C LEU A 198 -4.03 -5.98 -19.15
N LYS A 199 -5.03 -5.20 -18.74
CA LYS A 199 -6.26 -5.74 -18.13
C LYS A 199 -7.04 -6.59 -19.12
N ASN A 200 -7.14 -6.18 -20.37
CA ASN A 200 -7.81 -6.96 -21.41
C ASN A 200 -7.13 -8.32 -21.60
N GLN A 201 -5.79 -8.39 -21.58
CA GLN A 201 -5.05 -9.65 -21.62
C GLN A 201 -5.37 -10.56 -20.42
N LEU A 202 -5.56 -9.99 -19.22
CA LEU A 202 -5.95 -10.75 -18.04
C LEU A 202 -7.40 -11.28 -18.17
N TYR A 203 -8.33 -10.47 -18.70
CA TYR A 203 -9.70 -10.91 -18.94
C TYR A 203 -9.78 -12.01 -20.02
N ASP A 204 -8.92 -11.95 -21.05
CA ASP A 204 -8.87 -12.99 -22.07
C ASP A 204 -8.47 -14.36 -21.52
N LEU A 205 -7.63 -14.39 -20.46
CA LEU A 205 -7.28 -15.63 -19.76
C LEU A 205 -8.44 -16.21 -18.93
N LEU A 206 -9.50 -15.45 -18.70
CA LEU A 206 -10.71 -15.92 -18.02
C LEU A 206 -11.78 -16.51 -18.97
N LYS A 207 -11.65 -16.31 -20.27
CA LYS A 207 -12.49 -16.93 -21.29
C LYS A 207 -12.08 -18.39 -21.47
#